data_224d69fb7323a6b39130d7a0cd6372f3
#
_entry.id   224d69fb7323a6b39130d7a0cd6372f3
#
_cell.length_a   1.000
_cell.length_b   1.000
_cell.length_c   1.000
_cell.angle_alpha   90.00
_cell.angle_beta   90.00
_cell.angle_gamma   90.00
#
_symmetry.space_group_name_H-M   'P 1'
#
loop_
_entity.id
_entity.type
_entity.pdbx_description
1 polymer ?
#
loop_
_entity_poly.entity_id
_entity_poly.type
_entity_poly.pdbx_seq_one_letter_code
_entity_poly.pdbx_strand_id
1 'polypeptide(L)'
;LKPALSCTLALAVLAGVGTYGMTRDNTPVTSQTSNAKLSSHSFNIVAYAQDENGNQCENITLGENDVTTLKNYRVKAYKDSDGYQAVKSGCESGFAINAKNVAEVTFESEKGKFSYYDMLLQSKLIDEGKFYVEIPLTDEENKLYHDKYENKDREFYNYLSKHKDLSKYFNGKSQNAEDYGIYYSDKNDYKNENQLLLAPVKYYDELSSKSDNKKISVKTYRDGDKIQDVYYSADDAIYALIKNPDLKYEDLPSDTITITVKFKDGQKATKKIKTSFNSKGQLQLQYVK
;
A
#
# COMPACT_ATOMS: atom_id res chain seq x y z
N LEU A 1 11.43 27.97 8.76
CA LEU A 1 11.44 26.65 9.44
C LEU A 1 10.43 25.76 8.72
N LYS A 2 10.90 24.76 7.94
CA LYS A 2 10.06 23.76 7.30
C LYS A 2 9.71 22.68 8.33
N PRO A 3 8.47 22.25 8.47
CA PRO A 3 8.12 21.16 9.37
C PRO A 3 8.60 19.84 8.78
N ALA A 4 9.40 19.12 9.56
CA ALA A 4 9.79 17.75 9.30
C ALA A 4 8.62 16.81 9.66
N LEU A 5 7.81 16.46 8.68
CA LEU A 5 6.68 15.55 8.84
C LEU A 5 6.67 14.52 7.70
N SER A 6 7.75 13.75 7.57
CA SER A 6 7.79 12.74 6.50
C SER A 6 8.61 11.47 6.76
N CYS A 7 9.12 11.24 7.97
CA CYS A 7 10.03 10.11 8.16
C CYS A 7 9.49 8.92 8.98
N THR A 8 8.28 8.98 9.54
CA THR A 8 7.81 7.92 10.44
C THR A 8 6.96 6.85 9.75
N LEU A 9 6.39 7.12 8.59
CA LEU A 9 5.55 6.11 7.88
C LEU A 9 6.38 5.10 7.08
N ALA A 10 7.57 5.47 6.63
CA ALA A 10 8.39 4.59 5.79
C ALA A 10 9.02 3.41 6.55
N LEU A 11 9.23 3.55 7.87
CA LEU A 11 9.89 2.51 8.68
C LEU A 11 8.93 1.42 9.17
N ALA A 12 7.65 1.71 9.36
CA ALA A 12 6.66 0.72 9.78
C ALA A 12 6.30 -0.27 8.65
N VAL A 13 6.40 0.16 7.38
CA VAL A 13 6.18 -0.71 6.22
C VAL A 13 7.34 -1.69 6.03
N LEU A 14 8.56 -1.34 6.45
CA LEU A 14 9.76 -2.15 6.26
C LEU A 14 9.84 -3.36 7.19
N ALA A 15 9.31 -3.27 8.42
CA ALA A 15 9.29 -4.40 9.35
C ALA A 15 8.18 -5.42 9.07
N GLY A 16 7.14 -5.03 8.31
CA GLY A 16 5.99 -5.89 7.98
C GLY A 16 6.12 -6.67 6.66
N VAL A 17 7.05 -6.31 5.78
CA VAL A 17 7.11 -6.87 4.43
C VAL A 17 7.61 -8.33 4.39
N GLY A 18 8.39 -8.76 5.38
CA GLY A 18 8.87 -10.15 5.47
C GLY A 18 7.79 -11.18 5.78
N THR A 19 6.75 -10.79 6.52
CA THR A 19 5.67 -11.71 6.94
C THR A 19 4.33 -11.47 6.23
N TYR A 20 4.14 -10.32 5.60
CA TYR A 20 2.87 -9.95 4.96
C TYR A 20 2.58 -10.68 3.65
N GLY A 21 3.61 -11.21 2.98
CA GLY A 21 3.45 -11.91 1.70
C GLY A 21 2.95 -13.35 1.80
N MET A 22 3.07 -14.00 2.97
CA MET A 22 2.86 -15.45 3.09
C MET A 22 1.62 -15.88 3.88
N THR A 23 0.98 -15.00 4.64
CA THR A 23 -0.16 -15.39 5.50
C THR A 23 -1.47 -14.67 5.20
N ARG A 24 -1.60 -13.99 4.07
CA ARG A 24 -2.93 -13.56 3.65
C ARG A 24 -3.72 -14.79 3.23
N ASP A 25 -4.49 -15.32 4.17
CA ASP A 25 -5.67 -16.12 3.87
C ASP A 25 -6.42 -15.45 2.72
N ASN A 26 -6.57 -16.18 1.61
CA ASN A 26 -7.40 -15.80 0.47
C ASN A 26 -8.89 -15.82 0.87
N THR A 27 -9.25 -15.22 1.99
CA THR A 27 -10.65 -15.01 2.31
C THR A 27 -11.20 -14.07 1.25
N PRO A 28 -12.12 -14.55 0.40
CA PRO A 28 -12.77 -13.70 -0.57
C PRO A 28 -13.41 -12.56 0.22
N VAL A 29 -13.18 -11.31 -0.21
CA VAL A 29 -13.97 -10.18 0.27
C VAL A 29 -15.42 -10.53 0.02
N THR A 30 -16.08 -11.08 1.01
CA THR A 30 -17.51 -11.36 0.97
C THR A 30 -18.23 -10.03 1.14
N SER A 31 -18.31 -9.28 0.04
CA SER A 31 -19.24 -8.18 -0.06
C SER A 31 -20.66 -8.79 0.01
N GLN A 32 -21.35 -8.58 1.11
CA GLN A 32 -22.80 -8.66 1.06
C GLN A 32 -23.26 -7.62 0.04
N THR A 33 -23.89 -8.13 -0.99
CA THR A 33 -24.82 -7.56 -1.95
C THR A 33 -24.36 -7.54 -3.41
N SER A 34 -25.30 -8.08 -4.19
CA SER A 34 -25.45 -8.16 -5.63
C SER A 34 -24.42 -9.03 -6.37
N ASN A 35 -24.76 -10.31 -6.50
CA ASN A 35 -24.33 -11.23 -7.56
C ASN A 35 -24.82 -10.78 -8.95
N ALA A 36 -24.85 -9.49 -9.23
CA ALA A 36 -25.05 -9.00 -10.59
C ALA A 36 -23.84 -9.44 -11.40
N LYS A 37 -24.05 -10.31 -12.37
CA LYS A 37 -23.02 -10.79 -13.30
C LYS A 37 -22.45 -9.58 -14.01
N LEU A 38 -21.26 -9.13 -13.61
CA LEU A 38 -20.57 -8.00 -14.26
C LEU A 38 -20.46 -8.27 -15.76
N SER A 39 -20.86 -7.31 -16.58
CA SER A 39 -20.61 -7.35 -18.01
C SER A 39 -19.11 -7.35 -18.30
N SER A 40 -18.70 -7.72 -19.51
CA SER A 40 -17.29 -7.87 -19.87
C SER A 40 -16.45 -6.60 -19.69
N HIS A 41 -17.10 -5.42 -19.70
CA HIS A 41 -16.43 -4.10 -19.59
C HIS A 41 -17.03 -3.22 -18.51
N SER A 42 -17.53 -3.82 -17.43
CA SER A 42 -18.01 -3.10 -16.25
C SER A 42 -17.13 -3.41 -15.05
N PHE A 43 -17.18 -2.53 -14.04
CA PHE A 43 -16.48 -2.71 -12.78
C PHE A 43 -17.26 -2.15 -11.61
N ASN A 44 -17.02 -2.70 -10.42
CA ASN A 44 -17.49 -2.15 -9.18
C ASN A 44 -16.32 -1.60 -8.37
N ILE A 45 -16.58 -0.56 -7.61
CA ILE A 45 -15.65 0.04 -6.69
C ILE A 45 -16.03 -0.43 -5.30
N VAL A 46 -15.04 -0.95 -4.58
CA VAL A 46 -15.15 -1.28 -3.15
C VAL A 46 -14.35 -0.25 -2.39
N ALA A 47 -15.01 0.49 -1.52
CA ALA A 47 -14.35 1.37 -0.57
C ALA A 47 -14.11 0.62 0.74
N TYR A 48 -12.96 0.86 1.37
CA TYR A 48 -12.63 0.22 2.63
C TYR A 48 -11.95 1.20 3.60
N ALA A 49 -12.00 0.85 4.89
CA ALA A 49 -11.20 1.46 5.93
C ALA A 49 -10.34 0.39 6.61
N GLN A 50 -9.14 0.75 7.05
CA GLN A 50 -8.24 -0.11 7.82
C GLN A 50 -8.08 0.46 9.22
N ASP A 51 -7.97 -0.42 10.22
CA ASP A 51 -7.66 -0.03 11.59
C ASP A 51 -6.17 0.34 11.79
N GLU A 52 -5.80 0.70 13.02
CA GLU A 52 -4.42 1.09 13.37
C GLU A 52 -3.39 -0.05 13.15
N ASN A 53 -3.85 -1.29 13.05
CA ASN A 53 -3.02 -2.47 12.79
C ASN A 53 -3.00 -2.86 11.30
N GLY A 54 -3.62 -2.06 10.43
CA GLY A 54 -3.73 -2.34 9.00
C GLY A 54 -4.79 -3.39 8.63
N ASN A 55 -5.63 -3.82 9.59
CA ASN A 55 -6.71 -4.76 9.28
C ASN A 55 -7.88 -4.02 8.63
N GLN A 56 -8.44 -4.60 7.57
CA GLN A 56 -9.65 -4.06 6.97
C GLN A 56 -10.82 -4.24 7.95
N CYS A 57 -11.32 -3.13 8.48
CA CYS A 57 -12.44 -3.09 9.41
C CYS A 57 -13.78 -2.77 8.72
N GLU A 58 -13.75 -2.38 7.46
CA GLU A 58 -14.91 -2.02 6.67
C GLU A 58 -14.65 -2.23 5.18
N ASN A 59 -15.60 -2.89 4.49
CA ASN A 59 -15.58 -3.12 3.05
C ASN A 59 -16.97 -2.93 2.48
N ILE A 60 -17.17 -1.92 1.64
CA ILE A 60 -18.46 -1.57 1.10
C ILE A 60 -18.38 -1.39 -0.40
N THR A 61 -19.15 -2.19 -1.16
CA THR A 61 -19.34 -1.95 -2.59
C THR A 61 -20.21 -0.72 -2.77
N LEU A 62 -19.73 0.25 -3.55
CA LEU A 62 -20.49 1.48 -3.82
C LEU A 62 -21.72 1.20 -4.66
N GLY A 63 -22.89 1.61 -4.19
CA GLY A 63 -24.16 1.61 -4.93
C GLY A 63 -24.30 2.83 -5.84
N GLU A 64 -24.91 2.66 -7.02
CA GLU A 64 -24.99 3.73 -8.03
C GLU A 64 -25.79 4.96 -7.62
N ASN A 65 -26.73 4.81 -6.68
CA ASN A 65 -27.63 5.90 -6.24
C ASN A 65 -27.47 6.26 -4.75
N ASP A 66 -26.57 5.59 -4.04
CA ASP A 66 -26.47 5.70 -2.60
C ASP A 66 -25.26 6.55 -2.18
N VAL A 67 -25.40 7.24 -1.05
CA VAL A 67 -24.28 7.81 -0.33
C VAL A 67 -23.71 6.75 0.61
N THR A 68 -22.53 6.27 0.29
CA THR A 68 -21.81 5.31 1.14
C THR A 68 -21.01 6.07 2.19
N THR A 69 -21.14 5.71 3.47
CA THR A 69 -20.36 6.30 4.57
C THR A 69 -19.40 5.28 5.13
N LEU A 70 -18.09 5.59 5.11
CA LEU A 70 -17.07 4.83 5.83
C LEU A 70 -17.10 5.24 7.30
N LYS A 71 -17.72 4.42 8.16
CA LYS A 71 -17.95 4.73 9.57
C LYS A 71 -16.67 4.79 10.39
N ASN A 72 -15.69 4.00 10.00
CA ASN A 72 -14.40 3.89 10.69
C ASN A 72 -13.38 4.93 10.21
N TYR A 73 -13.52 5.49 8.99
CA TYR A 73 -12.71 6.62 8.56
C TYR A 73 -13.32 7.93 9.09
N ARG A 74 -12.58 8.63 9.94
CA ARG A 74 -13.04 9.87 10.56
C ARG A 74 -11.90 10.87 10.68
N VAL A 75 -12.13 12.10 10.24
CA VAL A 75 -11.23 13.23 10.52
C VAL A 75 -11.65 13.92 11.81
N LYS A 76 -10.68 14.32 12.63
CA LYS A 76 -10.92 15.04 13.88
C LYS A 76 -9.77 16.01 14.13
N ALA A 77 -10.11 17.27 14.37
CA ALA A 77 -9.17 18.27 14.88
C ALA A 77 -8.96 18.09 16.38
N TYR A 78 -7.73 18.24 16.84
CA TYR A 78 -7.36 18.20 18.27
C TYR A 78 -6.11 19.05 18.50
N LYS A 79 -5.84 19.39 19.76
CA LYS A 79 -4.54 19.94 20.14
C LYS A 79 -3.62 18.82 20.59
N ASP A 80 -2.39 18.81 20.11
CA ASP A 80 -1.37 17.87 20.59
C ASP A 80 -0.85 18.24 21.99
N SER A 81 0.10 17.45 22.51
CA SER A 81 0.70 17.67 23.83
C SER A 81 1.38 19.04 23.98
N ASP A 82 1.85 19.60 22.89
CA ASP A 82 2.56 20.87 22.84
C ASP A 82 1.61 22.05 22.55
N GLY A 83 0.31 21.76 22.40
CA GLY A 83 -0.75 22.74 22.17
C GLY A 83 -0.90 23.16 20.71
N TYR A 84 -0.20 22.52 19.76
CA TYR A 84 -0.37 22.77 18.34
C TYR A 84 -1.64 22.10 17.81
N GLN A 85 -2.28 22.75 16.85
CA GLN A 85 -3.42 22.20 16.15
C GLN A 85 -2.98 21.04 15.24
N ALA A 86 -3.59 19.89 15.45
CA ALA A 86 -3.36 18.69 14.64
C ALA A 86 -4.69 18.09 14.17
N VAL A 87 -4.64 17.28 13.12
CA VAL A 87 -5.79 16.53 12.61
C VAL A 87 -5.40 15.06 12.50
N LYS A 88 -6.22 14.20 13.07
CA LYS A 88 -6.07 12.76 12.98
C LYS A 88 -7.20 12.18 12.13
N SER A 89 -6.87 11.36 11.14
CA SER A 89 -7.82 10.42 10.57
C SER A 89 -7.80 9.14 11.39
N GLY A 90 -8.96 8.58 11.69
CA GLY A 90 -9.06 7.40 12.58
C GLY A 90 -8.47 6.14 11.98
N CYS A 91 -8.64 5.97 10.66
CA CYS A 91 -8.18 4.81 9.89
C CYS A 91 -7.72 5.27 8.50
N GLU A 92 -6.95 4.44 7.81
CA GLU A 92 -6.68 4.66 6.40
C GLU A 92 -7.92 4.25 5.58
N SER A 93 -8.23 5.02 4.55
CA SER A 93 -9.26 4.67 3.58
C SER A 93 -8.63 4.33 2.23
N GLY A 94 -9.30 3.47 1.47
CA GLY A 94 -8.79 3.11 0.16
C GLY A 94 -9.85 2.47 -0.74
N PHE A 95 -9.38 2.04 -1.90
CA PHE A 95 -10.21 1.47 -2.94
C PHE A 95 -9.66 0.15 -3.44
N ALA A 96 -10.60 -0.76 -3.73
CA ALA A 96 -10.36 -1.95 -4.52
C ALA A 96 -11.30 -1.96 -5.73
N ILE A 97 -10.87 -2.58 -6.81
CA ILE A 97 -11.63 -2.69 -8.04
C ILE A 97 -12.03 -4.14 -8.28
N ASN A 98 -13.34 -4.36 -8.36
CA ASN A 98 -13.89 -5.65 -8.76
C ASN A 98 -14.28 -5.60 -10.24
N ALA A 99 -13.47 -6.22 -11.08
CA ALA A 99 -13.66 -6.32 -12.53
C ALA A 99 -12.97 -7.57 -13.08
N LYS A 100 -13.32 -7.95 -14.32
CA LYS A 100 -12.66 -9.04 -15.05
C LYS A 100 -11.76 -8.47 -16.15
N ASN A 101 -10.71 -9.23 -16.51
CA ASN A 101 -9.83 -8.91 -17.62
C ASN A 101 -9.23 -7.49 -17.55
N VAL A 102 -8.89 -7.04 -16.36
CA VAL A 102 -8.25 -5.76 -16.13
C VAL A 102 -6.79 -5.81 -16.62
N ALA A 103 -6.36 -4.78 -17.33
CA ALA A 103 -4.96 -4.54 -17.67
C ALA A 103 -4.34 -3.46 -16.78
N GLU A 104 -5.10 -2.39 -16.51
CA GLU A 104 -4.62 -1.25 -15.74
C GLU A 104 -5.81 -0.49 -15.13
N VAL A 105 -5.63 0.06 -13.95
CA VAL A 105 -6.58 1.00 -13.35
C VAL A 105 -5.87 2.31 -13.03
N THR A 106 -6.45 3.41 -13.46
CA THR A 106 -6.01 4.77 -13.12
C THR A 106 -6.95 5.40 -12.12
N PHE A 107 -6.41 5.91 -11.04
CA PHE A 107 -7.09 6.71 -10.04
C PHE A 107 -6.60 8.15 -10.16
N GLU A 108 -7.50 9.11 -10.24
CA GLU A 108 -7.19 10.54 -10.34
C GLU A 108 -8.12 11.34 -9.44
N SER A 109 -7.55 12.20 -8.60
CA SER A 109 -8.25 13.06 -7.64
C SER A 109 -8.01 14.52 -8.00
N GLU A 110 -9.03 15.37 -7.84
CA GLU A 110 -8.88 16.83 -8.05
C GLU A 110 -8.10 17.48 -6.89
N LYS A 111 -8.32 17.03 -5.65
CA LYS A 111 -7.80 17.68 -4.44
C LYS A 111 -7.04 16.73 -3.52
N GLY A 112 -7.53 15.51 -3.32
CA GLY A 112 -6.91 14.52 -2.49
C GLY A 112 -5.70 13.86 -3.16
N LYS A 113 -5.14 12.88 -2.48
CA LYS A 113 -3.93 12.17 -2.93
C LYS A 113 -4.09 10.67 -2.76
N PHE A 114 -3.34 9.94 -3.57
CA PHE A 114 -3.25 8.49 -3.48
C PHE A 114 -1.86 8.06 -3.05
N SER A 115 -1.81 6.96 -2.31
CA SER A 115 -0.60 6.17 -2.10
C SER A 115 -0.87 4.72 -2.47
N TYR A 116 0.13 4.07 -3.02
CA TYR A 116 0.07 2.68 -3.44
C TYR A 116 1.46 2.05 -3.38
N TYR A 117 1.52 0.82 -2.90
CA TYR A 117 2.71 -0.01 -3.02
C TYR A 117 2.39 -1.15 -4.00
N ASP A 118 3.15 -1.26 -5.09
CA ASP A 118 2.86 -2.21 -6.17
C ASP A 118 3.23 -3.65 -5.80
N MET A 119 2.41 -4.25 -4.93
CA MET A 119 2.54 -5.66 -4.53
C MET A 119 2.44 -6.63 -5.71
N LEU A 120 1.72 -6.25 -6.77
CA LEU A 120 1.59 -7.08 -7.97
C LEU A 120 2.91 -7.14 -8.75
N LEU A 121 3.57 -6.00 -8.91
CA LEU A 121 4.91 -5.93 -9.51
C LEU A 121 5.94 -6.65 -8.64
N GLN A 122 5.91 -6.43 -7.33
CA GLN A 122 6.79 -7.13 -6.39
C GLN A 122 6.64 -8.65 -6.53
N SER A 123 5.43 -9.16 -6.47
CA SER A 123 5.13 -10.59 -6.61
C SER A 123 5.63 -11.15 -7.94
N LYS A 124 5.43 -10.41 -9.04
CA LYS A 124 5.99 -10.78 -10.35
C LYS A 124 7.50 -10.87 -10.32
N LEU A 125 8.19 -9.85 -9.77
CA LEU A 125 9.65 -9.82 -9.70
C LEU A 125 10.22 -10.95 -8.83
N ILE A 126 9.52 -11.32 -7.74
CA ILE A 126 9.89 -12.46 -6.89
C ILE A 126 9.80 -13.77 -7.69
N ASP A 127 8.70 -14.01 -8.39
CA ASP A 127 8.50 -15.24 -9.18
C ASP A 127 9.49 -15.36 -10.35
N GLU A 128 9.90 -14.22 -10.91
CA GLU A 128 10.92 -14.19 -11.95
C GLU A 128 12.35 -14.30 -11.39
N GLY A 129 12.53 -14.43 -10.07
CA GLY A 129 13.85 -14.48 -9.40
C GLY A 129 14.65 -13.18 -9.52
N LYS A 130 13.97 -12.04 -9.75
CA LYS A 130 14.60 -10.75 -9.99
C LYS A 130 14.61 -9.83 -8.78
N PHE A 131 13.70 -10.04 -7.84
CA PHE A 131 13.49 -9.10 -6.73
C PHE A 131 14.61 -9.18 -5.70
N TYR A 132 15.06 -10.38 -5.33
CA TYR A 132 16.11 -10.56 -4.34
C TYR A 132 17.44 -10.98 -4.96
N VAL A 133 18.53 -10.63 -4.27
CA VAL A 133 19.76 -11.40 -4.29
C VAL A 133 19.70 -12.31 -3.08
N GLU A 134 19.80 -13.63 -3.30
CA GLU A 134 19.65 -14.65 -2.28
C GLU A 134 21.03 -15.21 -1.92
N ILE A 135 21.39 -15.16 -0.64
CA ILE A 135 22.65 -15.69 -0.12
C ILE A 135 22.33 -16.79 0.87
N PRO A 136 22.36 -18.07 0.45
CA PRO A 136 22.16 -19.20 1.34
C PRO A 136 23.21 -19.23 2.45
N LEU A 137 22.79 -19.60 3.66
CA LEU A 137 23.63 -19.72 4.84
C LEU A 137 23.90 -21.18 5.15
N THR A 138 25.14 -21.50 5.50
CA THR A 138 25.46 -22.80 6.12
C THR A 138 24.91 -22.86 7.55
N ASP A 139 24.88 -24.06 8.14
CA ASP A 139 24.43 -24.24 9.52
C ASP A 139 25.31 -23.43 10.50
N GLU A 140 26.61 -23.35 10.25
CA GLU A 140 27.56 -22.57 11.06
C GLU A 140 27.31 -21.07 10.91
N GLU A 141 27.06 -20.60 9.68
CA GLU A 141 26.72 -19.18 9.42
C GLU A 141 25.39 -18.81 10.05
N ASN A 142 24.40 -19.72 9.96
CA ASN A 142 23.10 -19.52 10.60
C ASN A 142 23.23 -19.47 12.14
N LYS A 143 24.00 -20.38 12.72
CA LYS A 143 24.28 -20.35 14.16
C LYS A 143 24.99 -19.05 14.56
N LEU A 144 25.97 -18.62 13.78
CA LEU A 144 26.71 -17.37 14.03
C LEU A 144 25.78 -16.16 13.98
N TYR A 145 24.81 -16.14 13.02
CA TYR A 145 23.81 -15.08 12.94
C TYR A 145 23.03 -14.97 14.25
N HIS A 146 22.43 -16.06 14.73
CA HIS A 146 21.64 -16.06 15.96
C HIS A 146 22.49 -15.74 17.21
N ASP A 147 23.73 -16.23 17.28
CA ASP A 147 24.60 -16.02 18.44
C ASP A 147 25.10 -14.55 18.57
N LYS A 148 25.26 -13.83 17.44
CA LYS A 148 25.95 -12.53 17.45
C LYS A 148 25.28 -11.40 16.65
N TYR A 149 24.47 -11.72 15.64
CA TYR A 149 23.99 -10.76 14.66
C TYR A 149 22.46 -10.72 14.56
N GLU A 150 21.74 -11.38 15.47
CA GLU A 150 20.27 -11.35 15.47
C GLU A 150 19.75 -9.90 15.44
N ASN A 151 18.86 -9.58 14.47
CA ASN A 151 18.38 -8.23 14.17
C ASN A 151 19.47 -7.23 13.71
N LYS A 152 20.64 -7.71 13.24
CA LYS A 152 21.74 -6.91 12.72
C LYS A 152 22.16 -7.39 11.31
N ASP A 153 21.18 -7.56 10.43
CA ASP A 153 21.35 -8.19 9.13
C ASP A 153 22.43 -7.53 8.26
N ARG A 154 22.53 -6.19 8.30
CA ARG A 154 23.57 -5.44 7.58
C ARG A 154 24.97 -5.69 8.15
N GLU A 155 25.12 -5.79 9.46
CA GLU A 155 26.39 -6.11 10.09
C GLU A 155 26.83 -7.53 9.75
N PHE A 156 25.86 -8.47 9.72
CA PHE A 156 26.11 -9.85 9.33
C PHE A 156 26.50 -9.96 7.85
N TYR A 157 25.82 -9.25 6.96
CA TYR A 157 26.22 -9.17 5.55
C TYR A 157 27.66 -8.67 5.40
N ASN A 158 28.02 -7.58 6.11
CA ASN A 158 29.38 -7.02 6.11
C ASN A 158 30.42 -8.02 6.66
N TYR A 159 30.04 -8.84 7.61
CA TYR A 159 30.89 -9.96 8.06
C TYR A 159 31.06 -11.00 6.95
N LEU A 160 29.99 -11.49 6.35
CA LEU A 160 30.03 -12.51 5.29
C LEU A 160 30.86 -12.01 4.09
N SER A 161 30.69 -10.76 3.67
CA SER A 161 31.41 -10.20 2.52
C SER A 161 32.93 -10.15 2.69
N LYS A 162 33.42 -10.16 3.93
CA LYS A 162 34.85 -10.23 4.26
C LYS A 162 35.40 -11.64 4.36
N HIS A 163 34.54 -12.65 4.56
CA HIS A 163 34.95 -14.02 4.86
C HIS A 163 34.54 -15.03 3.80
N LYS A 164 33.71 -14.60 2.83
CA LYS A 164 33.13 -15.46 1.79
C LYS A 164 33.04 -14.70 0.48
N ASP A 165 33.41 -15.33 -0.63
CA ASP A 165 33.15 -14.74 -1.95
C ASP A 165 31.63 -14.80 -2.26
N LEU A 166 31.02 -13.62 -2.25
CA LEU A 166 29.60 -13.45 -2.54
C LEU A 166 29.31 -13.12 -4.00
N SER A 167 30.32 -12.86 -4.83
CA SER A 167 30.19 -12.38 -6.21
C SER A 167 29.24 -13.23 -7.07
N LYS A 168 29.27 -14.53 -6.87
CA LYS A 168 28.44 -15.52 -7.60
C LYS A 168 26.92 -15.33 -7.41
N TYR A 169 26.51 -14.70 -6.32
CA TYR A 169 25.09 -14.47 -6.04
C TYR A 169 24.57 -13.18 -6.71
N PHE A 170 25.44 -12.26 -7.06
CA PHE A 170 25.06 -10.95 -7.56
C PHE A 170 24.87 -10.85 -9.07
N ASN A 171 25.35 -11.84 -9.85
CA ASN A 171 25.21 -11.86 -11.31
C ASN A 171 25.59 -10.50 -11.96
N GLY A 172 26.71 -9.91 -11.55
CA GLY A 172 27.19 -8.61 -12.03
C GLY A 172 26.50 -7.37 -11.42
N LYS A 173 25.56 -7.55 -10.49
CA LYS A 173 24.98 -6.44 -9.72
C LYS A 173 25.99 -5.91 -8.69
N SER A 174 25.75 -4.70 -8.18
CA SER A 174 26.52 -4.14 -7.07
C SER A 174 26.55 -5.06 -5.85
N GLN A 175 27.67 -5.11 -5.15
CA GLN A 175 27.80 -5.80 -3.85
C GLN A 175 27.82 -4.82 -2.67
N ASN A 176 27.59 -3.52 -2.93
CA ASN A 176 27.54 -2.52 -1.88
C ASN A 176 26.29 -2.69 -1.02
N ALA A 177 26.46 -2.85 0.29
CA ALA A 177 25.36 -3.01 1.24
C ALA A 177 24.35 -1.84 1.23
N GLU A 178 24.80 -0.63 0.84
CA GLU A 178 23.92 0.54 0.76
C GLU A 178 22.89 0.47 -0.37
N ASP A 179 23.14 -0.37 -1.39
CA ASP A 179 22.23 -0.55 -2.52
C ASP A 179 21.07 -1.50 -2.21
N TYR A 180 21.04 -2.05 -0.98
CA TYR A 180 20.08 -3.10 -0.60
C TYR A 180 19.44 -2.85 0.77
N GLY A 181 18.14 -3.16 0.87
CA GLY A 181 17.54 -3.61 2.11
C GLY A 181 17.95 -5.06 2.35
N ILE A 182 18.52 -5.36 3.51
CA ILE A 182 19.08 -6.67 3.84
C ILE A 182 18.24 -7.29 4.95
N TYR A 183 17.81 -8.53 4.76
CA TYR A 183 16.91 -9.25 5.66
C TYR A 183 17.40 -10.68 5.86
N TYR A 184 17.41 -11.14 7.10
CA TYR A 184 17.51 -12.56 7.40
C TYR A 184 16.16 -13.22 7.15
N SER A 185 16.15 -14.39 6.51
CA SER A 185 14.97 -15.22 6.29
C SER A 185 15.23 -16.61 6.81
N ASP A 186 14.36 -17.08 7.71
CA ASP A 186 14.38 -18.46 8.19
C ASP A 186 13.87 -19.40 7.08
N LYS A 187 14.35 -20.65 7.12
CA LYS A 187 13.92 -21.71 6.20
C LYS A 187 12.42 -21.97 6.16
N ASN A 188 11.69 -21.55 7.20
CA ASN A 188 10.24 -21.70 7.24
C ASN A 188 9.51 -20.54 6.57
N ASP A 189 10.22 -19.43 6.31
CA ASP A 189 9.62 -18.20 5.77
C ASP A 189 9.73 -18.15 4.25
N TYR A 190 10.88 -18.59 3.68
CA TYR A 190 11.12 -18.48 2.25
C TYR A 190 12.03 -19.59 1.72
N LYS A 191 11.57 -20.31 0.70
CA LYS A 191 12.32 -21.37 -0.02
C LYS A 191 12.92 -22.50 0.83
N ASN A 192 12.47 -22.75 2.04
CA ASN A 192 12.97 -23.78 2.94
C ASN A 192 14.49 -23.73 3.20
N GLU A 193 15.09 -22.56 3.14
CA GLU A 193 16.52 -22.33 3.38
C GLU A 193 16.72 -21.13 4.31
N ASN A 194 17.70 -21.23 5.22
CA ASN A 194 18.16 -20.06 5.97
C ASN A 194 19.03 -19.22 5.04
N GLN A 195 18.72 -17.94 4.90
CA GLN A 195 19.41 -17.08 3.93
C GLN A 195 19.34 -15.60 4.29
N LEU A 196 20.24 -14.80 3.69
CA LEU A 196 20.04 -13.36 3.59
C LEU A 196 19.35 -13.05 2.26
N LEU A 197 18.29 -12.26 2.34
CA LEU A 197 17.59 -11.68 1.21
C LEU A 197 18.00 -10.22 1.07
N LEU A 198 18.53 -9.86 -0.10
CA LEU A 198 18.94 -8.50 -0.40
C LEU A 198 17.99 -7.93 -1.46
N ALA A 199 17.10 -7.03 -1.06
CA ALA A 199 16.21 -6.33 -1.97
C ALA A 199 16.86 -5.03 -2.45
N PRO A 200 17.10 -4.83 -3.76
CA PRO A 200 17.66 -3.58 -4.26
C PRO A 200 16.81 -2.37 -3.88
N VAL A 201 17.42 -1.35 -3.29
CA VAL A 201 16.73 -0.11 -2.86
C VAL A 201 15.97 0.54 -4.01
N LYS A 202 16.50 0.49 -5.23
CA LYS A 202 15.84 1.00 -6.43
C LYS A 202 14.44 0.41 -6.67
N TYR A 203 14.18 -0.83 -6.26
CA TYR A 203 12.84 -1.43 -6.41
C TYR A 203 11.83 -0.83 -5.44
N TYR A 204 12.26 -0.38 -4.27
CA TYR A 204 11.34 0.34 -3.36
C TYR A 204 10.84 1.63 -3.99
N ASP A 205 11.71 2.35 -4.71
CA ASP A 205 11.32 3.57 -5.42
C ASP A 205 10.39 3.27 -6.61
N GLU A 206 10.58 2.14 -7.28
CA GLU A 206 9.73 1.69 -8.38
C GLU A 206 8.36 1.18 -7.91
N LEU A 207 8.34 0.50 -6.75
CA LEU A 207 7.13 -0.09 -6.17
C LEU A 207 6.29 0.91 -5.39
N SER A 208 6.95 1.91 -4.80
CA SER A 208 6.26 2.94 -4.03
C SER A 208 5.70 4.01 -4.96
N SER A 209 4.39 4.19 -4.97
CA SER A 209 3.87 5.44 -5.46
C SER A 209 4.31 6.54 -4.50
N LYS A 210 4.97 7.56 -5.01
CA LYS A 210 5.30 8.73 -4.19
C LYS A 210 4.01 9.21 -3.52
N SER A 211 4.04 9.40 -2.22
CA SER A 211 2.91 9.73 -1.36
C SER A 211 2.21 11.08 -1.66
N ASP A 212 2.42 11.65 -2.81
CA ASP A 212 1.99 13.00 -3.20
C ASP A 212 1.23 13.01 -4.54
N ASN A 213 0.76 11.87 -5.01
CA ASN A 213 0.21 11.75 -6.35
C ASN A 213 -1.30 11.94 -6.37
N LYS A 214 -1.75 13.03 -7.02
CA LYS A 214 -3.17 13.17 -7.41
C LYS A 214 -3.61 12.13 -8.43
N LYS A 215 -2.66 11.47 -9.07
CA LYS A 215 -2.92 10.44 -10.08
C LYS A 215 -1.93 9.30 -9.96
N ILE A 216 -2.46 8.09 -9.89
CA ILE A 216 -1.68 6.84 -9.92
C ILE A 216 -2.28 5.87 -10.92
N SER A 217 -1.45 4.97 -11.46
CA SER A 217 -1.88 3.87 -12.32
C SER A 217 -1.31 2.56 -11.79
N VAL A 218 -2.19 1.59 -11.61
CA VAL A 218 -1.88 0.25 -11.12
C VAL A 218 -2.10 -0.74 -12.25
N LYS A 219 -1.08 -1.54 -12.57
CA LYS A 219 -1.13 -2.56 -13.63
C LYS A 219 -1.34 -3.94 -13.06
N THR A 220 -1.97 -4.80 -13.84
CA THR A 220 -2.01 -6.24 -13.57
C THR A 220 -0.95 -6.94 -14.42
N TYR A 221 -0.37 -8.01 -13.88
CA TYR A 221 0.72 -8.74 -14.52
C TYR A 221 0.33 -10.19 -14.84
N ARG A 222 -0.67 -10.73 -14.13
CA ARG A 222 -1.14 -12.11 -14.25
C ARG A 222 -2.66 -12.17 -14.35
N ASP A 223 -3.16 -13.33 -14.80
CA ASP A 223 -4.58 -13.62 -14.70
C ASP A 223 -4.96 -13.82 -13.22
N GLY A 224 -6.05 -13.16 -12.82
CA GLY A 224 -6.53 -13.20 -11.44
C GLY A 224 -5.97 -12.11 -10.52
N ASP A 225 -5.00 -11.29 -10.97
CA ASP A 225 -4.54 -10.12 -10.22
C ASP A 225 -5.72 -9.22 -9.85
N LYS A 226 -5.76 -8.80 -8.58
CA LYS A 226 -6.80 -7.90 -8.05
C LYS A 226 -6.18 -6.54 -7.74
N ILE A 227 -6.79 -5.48 -8.22
CA ILE A 227 -6.41 -4.11 -7.85
C ILE A 227 -7.03 -3.80 -6.49
N GLN A 228 -6.18 -3.64 -5.48
CA GLN A 228 -6.55 -3.34 -4.10
C GLN A 228 -5.44 -2.54 -3.42
N ASP A 229 -5.66 -2.12 -2.17
CA ASP A 229 -4.67 -1.41 -1.36
C ASP A 229 -4.21 -0.08 -1.99
N VAL A 230 -5.15 0.58 -2.69
CA VAL A 230 -4.98 1.94 -3.20
C VAL A 230 -5.54 2.90 -2.15
N TYR A 231 -4.65 3.49 -1.36
CA TYR A 231 -5.03 4.38 -0.25
C TYR A 231 -5.34 5.78 -0.75
N TYR A 232 -6.33 6.41 -0.12
CA TYR A 232 -6.76 7.76 -0.42
C TYR A 232 -6.68 8.65 0.82
N SER A 233 -6.10 9.83 0.66
CA SER A 233 -6.06 10.89 1.67
C SER A 233 -6.80 12.13 1.18
N ALA A 234 -7.73 12.62 2.00
CA ALA A 234 -8.48 13.86 1.75
C ALA A 234 -7.68 15.07 2.26
N ASP A 235 -6.50 15.30 1.70
CA ASP A 235 -5.52 16.29 2.19
C ASP A 235 -6.11 17.70 2.32
N ASP A 236 -6.86 18.17 1.33
CA ASP A 236 -7.45 19.51 1.37
C ASP A 236 -8.44 19.69 2.54
N ALA A 237 -9.18 18.64 2.90
CA ALA A 237 -10.06 18.66 4.06
C ALA A 237 -9.25 18.68 5.37
N ILE A 238 -8.17 17.90 5.44
CA ILE A 238 -7.24 17.89 6.59
C ILE A 238 -6.61 19.27 6.76
N TYR A 239 -6.09 19.88 5.70
CA TYR A 239 -5.50 21.21 5.75
C TYR A 239 -6.52 22.30 6.11
N ALA A 240 -7.78 22.18 5.67
CA ALA A 240 -8.84 23.10 6.05
C ALA A 240 -9.09 23.06 7.56
N LEU A 241 -9.14 21.87 8.17
CA LEU A 241 -9.29 21.71 9.62
C LEU A 241 -8.07 22.20 10.41
N ILE A 242 -6.86 22.02 9.90
CA ILE A 242 -5.64 22.55 10.54
C ILE A 242 -5.71 24.08 10.58
N LYS A 243 -6.19 24.73 9.51
CA LYS A 243 -6.31 26.19 9.42
C LYS A 243 -7.46 26.73 10.24
N ASN A 244 -8.56 26.01 10.30
CA ASN A 244 -9.77 26.41 11.03
C ASN A 244 -10.37 25.19 11.76
N PRO A 245 -9.98 24.95 13.02
CA PRO A 245 -10.45 23.81 13.80
C PRO A 245 -11.93 23.79 14.11
N ASP A 246 -12.58 24.97 14.06
CA ASP A 246 -14.01 25.12 14.35
C ASP A 246 -14.90 24.95 13.11
N LEU A 247 -14.29 24.61 11.97
CA LEU A 247 -15.01 24.35 10.72
C LEU A 247 -15.94 23.14 10.93
N LYS A 248 -17.19 23.27 10.48
CA LYS A 248 -18.10 22.12 10.47
C LYS A 248 -17.62 21.07 9.48
N TYR A 249 -17.72 19.82 9.83
CA TYR A 249 -17.23 18.74 8.97
C TYR A 249 -17.97 18.70 7.62
N GLU A 250 -19.24 19.06 7.57
CA GLU A 250 -20.02 19.13 6.33
C GLU A 250 -19.55 20.24 5.38
N ASP A 251 -18.88 21.27 5.93
CA ASP A 251 -18.34 22.39 5.15
C ASP A 251 -16.91 22.14 4.65
N LEU A 252 -16.33 20.97 4.96
CA LEU A 252 -15.01 20.58 4.47
C LEU A 252 -14.99 20.46 2.95
N PRO A 253 -13.86 20.80 2.30
CA PRO A 253 -13.71 20.63 0.87
C PRO A 253 -14.08 19.22 0.40
N SER A 254 -15.02 19.14 -0.52
CA SER A 254 -15.30 17.91 -1.25
C SER A 254 -14.27 17.70 -2.35
N ASP A 255 -14.06 16.45 -2.73
CA ASP A 255 -13.16 16.07 -3.83
C ASP A 255 -13.91 15.22 -4.87
N THR A 256 -13.38 15.15 -6.08
CA THR A 256 -13.85 14.27 -7.14
C THR A 256 -12.74 13.31 -7.52
N ILE A 257 -13.03 12.02 -7.39
CA ILE A 257 -12.14 10.94 -7.79
C ILE A 257 -12.65 10.34 -9.09
N THR A 258 -11.79 10.31 -10.11
CA THR A 258 -12.04 9.64 -11.38
C THR A 258 -11.29 8.32 -11.40
N ILE A 259 -12.00 7.21 -11.62
CA ILE A 259 -11.41 5.87 -11.72
C ILE A 259 -11.68 5.34 -13.11
N THR A 260 -10.60 5.04 -13.84
CA THR A 260 -10.65 4.50 -15.20
C THR A 260 -10.02 3.11 -15.24
N VAL A 261 -10.81 2.12 -15.62
CA VAL A 261 -10.35 0.74 -15.86
C VAL A 261 -10.07 0.57 -17.34
N LYS A 262 -8.87 0.13 -17.68
CA LYS A 262 -8.48 -0.34 -19.01
C LYS A 262 -8.50 -1.87 -19.00
N PHE A 263 -9.26 -2.46 -19.87
CA PHE A 263 -9.37 -3.92 -20.02
C PHE A 263 -8.28 -4.47 -20.95
N LYS A 264 -8.03 -5.78 -20.90
CA LYS A 264 -6.98 -6.46 -21.70
C LYS A 264 -7.18 -6.33 -23.21
N ASP A 265 -8.43 -6.16 -23.66
CA ASP A 265 -8.77 -5.91 -25.07
C ASP A 265 -8.64 -4.44 -25.51
N GLY A 266 -8.17 -3.57 -24.60
CA GLY A 266 -7.95 -2.15 -24.84
C GLY A 266 -9.18 -1.25 -24.56
N GLN A 267 -10.36 -1.79 -24.34
CA GLN A 267 -11.55 -1.00 -23.97
C GLN A 267 -11.35 -0.35 -22.59
N LYS A 268 -12.09 0.74 -22.36
CA LYS A 268 -12.03 1.49 -21.09
C LYS A 268 -13.43 1.73 -20.55
N ALA A 269 -13.55 1.72 -19.23
CA ALA A 269 -14.71 2.19 -18.49
C ALA A 269 -14.26 3.19 -17.44
N THR A 270 -15.08 4.21 -17.19
CA THR A 270 -14.76 5.26 -16.22
C THR A 270 -15.95 5.49 -15.29
N LYS A 271 -15.66 5.65 -14.00
CA LYS A 271 -16.62 6.07 -12.98
C LYS A 271 -16.04 7.24 -12.21
N LYS A 272 -16.90 8.15 -11.75
CA LYS A 272 -16.53 9.28 -10.89
C LYS A 272 -17.21 9.16 -9.55
N ILE A 273 -16.47 9.49 -8.48
CA ILE A 273 -16.96 9.49 -7.11
C ILE A 273 -16.72 10.88 -6.54
N LYS A 274 -17.75 11.46 -5.94
CA LYS A 274 -17.60 12.63 -5.06
C LYS A 274 -17.31 12.14 -3.64
N THR A 275 -16.33 12.75 -2.97
CA THR A 275 -16.08 12.56 -1.54
C THR A 275 -16.59 13.77 -0.78
N SER A 276 -17.12 13.57 0.41
CA SER A 276 -17.56 14.60 1.36
C SER A 276 -17.48 14.06 2.79
N PHE A 277 -17.83 14.89 3.76
CA PHE A 277 -17.86 14.48 5.17
C PHE A 277 -19.26 14.74 5.75
N ASN A 278 -19.70 13.83 6.60
CA ASN A 278 -20.93 14.08 7.38
C ASN A 278 -20.62 14.86 8.69
N SER A 279 -21.66 15.20 9.46
CA SER A 279 -21.56 15.94 10.71
C SER A 279 -20.69 15.27 11.81
N LYS A 280 -20.31 14.02 11.62
CA LYS A 280 -19.41 13.26 12.52
C LYS A 280 -17.97 13.22 12.00
N GLY A 281 -17.66 13.89 10.90
CA GLY A 281 -16.35 13.84 10.24
C GLY A 281 -16.07 12.53 9.51
N GLN A 282 -17.08 11.69 9.24
CA GLN A 282 -16.92 10.43 8.53
C GLN A 282 -16.95 10.67 7.02
N LEU A 283 -16.06 9.97 6.30
CA LEU A 283 -15.97 10.07 4.85
C LEU A 283 -17.20 9.47 4.17
N GLN A 284 -17.79 10.24 3.28
CA GLN A 284 -18.91 9.87 2.43
C GLN A 284 -18.46 9.80 0.97
N LEU A 285 -18.95 8.80 0.26
CA LEU A 285 -18.63 8.52 -1.14
C LEU A 285 -19.94 8.38 -1.92
N GLN A 286 -20.03 9.05 -3.06
CA GLN A 286 -21.21 9.00 -3.93
C GLN A 286 -20.78 9.05 -5.40
N TYR A 287 -21.40 8.22 -6.26
CA TYR A 287 -21.18 8.35 -7.70
C TYR A 287 -21.66 9.70 -8.21
N VAL A 288 -20.85 10.30 -9.08
CA VAL A 288 -21.24 11.48 -9.85
C VAL A 288 -21.94 11.00 -11.13
N LYS A 289 -23.14 11.51 -11.36
CA LYS A 289 -23.93 11.23 -12.58
C LYS A 289 -23.40 12.01 -13.77
#